data_3c648bc99b44530257da8a5e7f9583a7
#
_entry.id   3c648bc99b44530257da8a5e7f9583a7
#
_cell.length_a   1.000
_cell.length_b   1.000
_cell.length_c   1.000
_cell.angle_alpha   90.00
_cell.angle_beta   90.00
_cell.angle_gamma   90.00
#
_symmetry.space_group_name_H-M   'P 1'
#
loop_
_entity.id
_entity.type
_entity.pdbx_description
1 polymer ?
#
loop_
_entity_poly.entity_id
_entity_poly.type
_entity_poly.pdbx_seq_one_letter_code
_entity_poly.pdbx_strand_id
1 'polypeptide(L)'
;MPTMLYLYYFLLALTLLAAVSVIYQGWRNGITPMPSSRRAAVLMVRCAAEEAARLDSEPRPGQADAAAGKPIYIIEAGSGWGGVAIALARRIPTARIVGFENSPLPFLFSALRARISGCSRIRFRFGDYRKADFSYADIIVAYLFPKGMCDLAQHIESESTKRKPPTIISNTFALPGLQPDRKLQSGDAALSPVYVYCSPDVFIETTHS
;
A
#
# COMPACT_ATOMS: atom_id res chain seq x y z
N MET A 1 -18.31 41.62 -14.85
CA MET A 1 -18.99 40.46 -15.43
C MET A 1 -18.08 39.52 -16.25
N PRO A 2 -17.16 39.95 -17.12
CA PRO A 2 -16.33 39.00 -17.90
C PRO A 2 -15.38 38.16 -17.03
N THR A 3 -14.84 38.65 -15.93
CA THR A 3 -13.94 37.94 -15.03
C THR A 3 -14.57 36.68 -14.39
N MET A 4 -15.85 36.79 -14.02
CA MET A 4 -16.59 35.61 -13.47
C MET A 4 -16.81 34.52 -14.52
N LEU A 5 -17.05 34.91 -15.77
CA LEU A 5 -17.21 33.97 -16.88
C LEU A 5 -15.90 33.24 -17.20
N TYR A 6 -14.75 33.94 -17.19
CA TYR A 6 -13.43 33.34 -17.35
C TYR A 6 -13.09 32.38 -16.21
N LEU A 7 -13.41 32.75 -14.97
CA LEU A 7 -13.23 31.87 -13.80
C LEU A 7 -14.07 30.60 -13.93
N TYR A 8 -15.33 30.74 -14.36
CA TYR A 8 -16.21 29.59 -14.59
C TYR A 8 -15.64 28.63 -15.65
N TYR A 9 -15.23 29.13 -16.81
CA TYR A 9 -14.64 28.28 -17.85
C TYR A 9 -13.31 27.67 -17.42
N PHE A 10 -12.49 28.38 -16.66
CA PHE A 10 -11.27 27.84 -16.08
C PHE A 10 -11.54 26.67 -15.14
N LEU A 11 -12.48 26.84 -14.20
CA LEU A 11 -12.86 25.77 -13.28
C LEU A 11 -13.50 24.56 -14.00
N LEU A 12 -14.32 24.83 -15.01
CA LEU A 12 -14.88 23.75 -15.84
C LEU A 12 -13.81 22.98 -16.57
N ALA A 13 -12.86 23.65 -17.22
CA ALA A 13 -11.73 23.03 -17.91
C ALA A 13 -10.87 22.21 -16.94
N LEU A 14 -10.59 22.75 -15.76
CA LEU A 14 -9.82 22.03 -14.73
C LEU A 14 -10.56 20.75 -14.26
N THR A 15 -11.87 20.83 -14.07
CA THR A 15 -12.70 19.69 -13.67
C THR A 15 -12.71 18.61 -14.77
N LEU A 16 -12.85 19.01 -16.02
CA LEU A 16 -12.82 18.08 -17.16
C LEU A 16 -11.44 17.41 -17.29
N LEU A 17 -10.37 18.18 -17.16
CA LEU A 17 -8.99 17.64 -17.16
C LEU A 17 -8.78 16.63 -16.02
N ALA A 18 -9.28 16.94 -14.85
CA ALA A 18 -9.22 16.03 -13.70
C ALA A 18 -9.99 14.72 -13.99
N ALA A 19 -11.21 14.83 -14.51
CA ALA A 19 -12.02 13.67 -14.87
C ALA A 19 -11.35 12.79 -15.95
N VAL A 20 -10.85 13.41 -17.02
CA VAL A 20 -10.10 12.71 -18.07
C VAL A 20 -8.85 12.02 -17.51
N SER A 21 -8.11 12.69 -16.62
CA SER A 21 -6.94 12.10 -15.98
C SER A 21 -7.30 10.85 -15.17
N VAL A 22 -8.38 10.88 -14.38
CA VAL A 22 -8.83 9.73 -13.58
C VAL A 22 -9.28 8.58 -14.49
N ILE A 23 -10.03 8.86 -15.55
CA ILE A 23 -10.50 7.85 -16.52
C ILE A 23 -9.29 7.22 -17.23
N TYR A 24 -8.37 8.03 -17.73
CA TYR A 24 -7.18 7.56 -18.43
C TYR A 24 -6.31 6.67 -17.52
N GLN A 25 -6.09 7.08 -16.26
CA GLN A 25 -5.32 6.28 -15.30
C GLN A 25 -6.05 4.99 -14.95
N GLY A 26 -7.37 5.01 -14.80
CA GLY A 26 -8.19 3.82 -14.59
C GLY A 26 -8.04 2.82 -15.75
N TRP A 27 -8.10 3.31 -16.97
CA TRP A 27 -7.88 2.48 -18.17
C TRP A 27 -6.45 1.92 -18.25
N ARG A 28 -5.45 2.74 -17.99
CA ARG A 28 -4.03 2.34 -18.03
C ARG A 28 -3.67 1.33 -16.93
N ASN A 29 -4.22 1.48 -15.73
CA ASN A 29 -3.92 0.63 -14.58
C ASN A 29 -4.88 -0.58 -14.47
N GLY A 30 -5.88 -0.68 -15.35
CA GLY A 30 -6.89 -1.74 -15.33
C GLY A 30 -7.91 -1.62 -14.19
N ILE A 31 -7.86 -0.55 -13.39
CA ILE A 31 -8.79 -0.27 -12.30
C ILE A 31 -8.87 1.23 -12.02
N THR A 32 -10.06 1.73 -11.78
CA THR A 32 -10.25 3.08 -11.26
C THR A 32 -9.64 3.15 -9.85
N PRO A 33 -8.96 4.25 -9.46
CA PRO A 33 -8.45 4.45 -8.10
C PRO A 33 -9.61 4.45 -7.09
N MET A 34 -10.02 3.26 -6.66
CA MET A 34 -11.08 3.11 -5.65
C MET A 34 -10.44 3.04 -4.27
N PRO A 35 -10.90 3.86 -3.32
CA PRO A 35 -10.46 3.72 -1.95
C PRO A 35 -10.92 2.37 -1.40
N SER A 36 -10.07 1.70 -0.61
CA SER A 36 -10.48 0.55 0.19
C SER A 36 -11.71 0.93 1.02
N SER A 37 -12.67 0.01 1.15
CA SER A 37 -13.78 0.23 2.07
C SER A 37 -13.22 0.55 3.47
N ARG A 38 -13.95 1.35 4.26
CA ARG A 38 -13.49 1.69 5.62
C ARG A 38 -13.23 0.44 6.46
N ARG A 39 -14.07 -0.60 6.32
CA ARG A 39 -13.94 -1.85 7.06
C ARG A 39 -12.71 -2.64 6.62
N ALA A 40 -12.47 -2.76 5.32
CA ALA A 40 -11.28 -3.41 4.78
C ALA A 40 -10.00 -2.66 5.20
N ALA A 41 -9.99 -1.32 5.11
CA ALA A 41 -8.86 -0.52 5.55
C ALA A 41 -8.56 -0.69 7.05
N VAL A 42 -9.59 -0.70 7.90
CA VAL A 42 -9.45 -0.96 9.35
C VAL A 42 -8.87 -2.35 9.60
N LEU A 43 -9.34 -3.35 8.86
CA LEU A 43 -8.85 -4.72 9.00
C LEU A 43 -7.39 -4.86 8.56
N MET A 44 -7.01 -4.27 7.42
CA MET A 44 -5.61 -4.23 6.96
C MET A 44 -4.69 -3.56 7.98
N VAL A 45 -5.12 -2.41 8.53
CA VAL A 45 -4.37 -1.66 9.55
C VAL A 45 -4.23 -2.46 10.84
N ARG A 46 -5.28 -3.20 11.23
CA ARG A 46 -5.23 -4.09 12.39
C ARG A 46 -4.22 -5.22 12.17
N CYS A 47 -4.29 -5.91 11.03
CA CYS A 47 -3.33 -6.98 10.68
C CYS A 47 -1.88 -6.44 10.66
N ALA A 48 -1.66 -5.27 10.08
CA ALA A 48 -0.36 -4.63 10.07
C ALA A 48 0.14 -4.25 11.47
N ALA A 49 -0.75 -3.83 12.37
CA ALA A 49 -0.39 -3.50 13.74
C ALA A 49 -0.07 -4.76 14.57
N GLU A 50 -0.81 -5.85 14.38
CA GLU A 50 -0.52 -7.15 15.00
C GLU A 50 0.86 -7.66 14.56
N GLU A 51 1.16 -7.58 13.27
CA GLU A 51 2.45 -7.98 12.73
C GLU A 51 3.60 -7.07 13.17
N ALA A 52 3.37 -5.77 13.21
CA ALA A 52 4.33 -4.80 13.72
C ALA A 52 4.70 -5.08 15.20
N ALA A 53 3.71 -5.41 16.03
CA ALA A 53 3.93 -5.77 17.43
C ALA A 53 4.72 -7.09 17.55
N ARG A 54 4.45 -8.07 16.69
CA ARG A 54 5.21 -9.32 16.62
C ARG A 54 6.67 -9.07 16.26
N LEU A 55 6.92 -8.27 15.22
CA LEU A 55 8.28 -7.92 14.77
C LEU A 55 9.05 -7.10 15.80
N ASP A 56 8.38 -6.30 16.62
CA ASP A 56 9.00 -5.51 17.69
C ASP A 56 9.41 -6.38 18.88
N SER A 57 8.70 -7.50 19.11
CA SER A 57 8.99 -8.46 20.17
C SER A 57 10.05 -9.51 19.83
N GLU A 58 10.37 -9.71 18.54
CA GLU A 58 11.37 -10.69 18.10
C GLU A 58 12.81 -10.14 18.23
N PRO A 59 13.74 -10.92 18.84
CA PRO A 59 15.16 -10.55 18.84
C PRO A 59 15.68 -10.52 17.41
N ARG A 60 16.19 -9.38 16.97
CA ARG A 60 16.76 -9.27 15.61
C ARG A 60 18.26 -9.60 15.65
N PRO A 61 18.75 -10.48 14.75
CA PRO A 61 20.17 -10.84 14.71
C PRO A 61 21.10 -9.62 14.63
N GLY A 62 22.08 -9.53 15.52
CA GLY A 62 23.09 -8.46 15.52
C GLY A 62 22.74 -7.21 16.33
N GLN A 63 21.72 -7.21 17.19
CA GLN A 63 21.35 -6.07 18.04
C GLN A 63 21.08 -6.52 19.49
N ALA A 64 22.13 -6.88 20.22
CA ALA A 64 22.01 -7.25 21.63
C ALA A 64 21.66 -6.07 22.56
N ASP A 65 21.84 -4.81 22.15
CA ASP A 65 21.81 -3.64 23.05
C ASP A 65 20.87 -2.49 22.60
N ALA A 66 19.96 -2.69 21.65
CA ALA A 66 19.06 -1.62 21.21
C ALA A 66 17.73 -1.65 21.96
N ALA A 67 17.68 -1.05 23.16
CA ALA A 67 16.49 -0.83 23.98
C ALA A 67 15.48 0.19 23.39
N ALA A 68 15.71 0.74 22.22
CA ALA A 68 14.78 1.62 21.53
C ALA A 68 14.31 0.93 20.25
N GLY A 69 13.01 0.67 20.13
CA GLY A 69 12.41 -0.02 19.02
C GLY A 69 12.87 0.50 17.67
N LYS A 70 13.43 -0.38 16.84
CA LYS A 70 13.83 -0.06 15.47
C LYS A 70 12.57 0.31 14.67
N PRO A 71 12.59 1.36 13.85
CA PRO A 71 11.45 1.71 13.04
C PRO A 71 11.03 0.54 12.14
N ILE A 72 9.73 0.26 12.10
CA ILE A 72 9.14 -0.73 11.21
C ILE A 72 8.86 -0.06 9.88
N TYR A 73 9.42 -0.59 8.81
CA TYR A 73 9.24 -0.05 7.46
C TYR A 73 8.05 -0.71 6.77
N ILE A 74 7.06 0.11 6.42
CA ILE A 74 5.87 -0.34 5.71
C ILE A 74 5.84 0.29 4.33
N ILE A 75 5.68 -0.54 3.30
CA ILE A 75 5.44 -0.08 1.93
C ILE A 75 3.97 -0.28 1.59
N GLU A 76 3.31 0.77 1.09
CA GLU A 76 1.98 0.68 0.49
C GLU A 76 2.12 0.74 -1.04
N ALA A 77 1.89 -0.40 -1.69
CA ALA A 77 1.92 -0.52 -3.15
C ALA A 77 0.57 -0.08 -3.73
N GLY A 78 0.57 1.02 -4.48
CA GLY A 78 -0.66 1.63 -4.99
C GLY A 78 -1.43 2.37 -3.89
N SER A 79 -0.81 3.41 -3.32
CA SER A 79 -1.38 4.11 -2.15
C SER A 79 -2.66 4.92 -2.43
N GLY A 80 -3.00 5.14 -3.70
CA GLY A 80 -4.19 5.87 -4.11
C GLY A 80 -4.31 7.22 -3.38
N TRP A 81 -5.43 7.43 -2.71
CA TRP A 81 -5.74 8.65 -1.96
C TRP A 81 -5.07 8.73 -0.58
N GLY A 82 -4.18 7.79 -0.24
CA GLY A 82 -3.37 7.79 0.99
C GLY A 82 -4.13 7.45 2.28
N GLY A 83 -5.32 6.88 2.16
CA GLY A 83 -6.17 6.59 3.32
C GLY A 83 -5.58 5.56 4.27
N VAL A 84 -5.06 4.47 3.73
CA VAL A 84 -4.48 3.36 4.50
C VAL A 84 -3.14 3.78 5.12
N ALA A 85 -2.24 4.43 4.36
CA ALA A 85 -0.97 4.95 4.91
C ALA A 85 -1.18 5.86 6.12
N ILE A 86 -2.14 6.79 6.05
CA ILE A 86 -2.45 7.69 7.17
C ILE A 86 -3.00 6.92 8.38
N ALA A 87 -3.85 5.92 8.14
CA ALA A 87 -4.40 5.09 9.21
C ALA A 87 -3.30 4.21 9.87
N LEU A 88 -2.39 3.64 9.07
CA LEU A 88 -1.21 2.90 9.54
C LEU A 88 -0.33 3.78 10.43
N ALA A 89 0.01 4.99 9.98
CA ALA A 89 0.86 5.90 10.74
C ALA A 89 0.27 6.34 12.08
N ARG A 90 -1.06 6.44 12.15
CA ARG A 90 -1.78 6.74 13.39
C ARG A 90 -1.80 5.54 14.34
N ARG A 91 -1.92 4.33 13.78
CA ARG A 91 -2.06 3.09 14.57
C ARG A 91 -0.73 2.53 15.03
N ILE A 92 0.35 2.72 14.25
CA ILE A 92 1.68 2.16 14.50
C ILE A 92 2.68 3.32 14.64
N PRO A 93 2.91 3.85 15.85
CA PRO A 93 3.76 5.03 16.06
C PRO A 93 5.22 4.82 15.66
N THR A 94 5.71 3.59 15.72
CA THR A 94 7.09 3.21 15.33
C THR A 94 7.27 3.05 13.81
N ALA A 95 6.14 2.99 13.03
CA ALA A 95 6.22 2.75 11.59
C ALA A 95 6.72 3.96 10.80
N ARG A 96 7.56 3.68 9.80
CA ARG A 96 7.89 4.57 8.69
C ARG A 96 7.24 4.04 7.42
N ILE A 97 6.41 4.85 6.80
CA ILE A 97 5.54 4.41 5.70
C ILE A 97 5.96 5.10 4.41
N VAL A 98 6.13 4.29 3.36
CA VAL A 98 6.35 4.79 2.00
C VAL A 98 5.21 4.29 1.12
N GLY A 99 4.39 5.22 0.61
CA GLY A 99 3.31 4.91 -0.32
C GLY A 99 3.74 5.23 -1.75
N PHE A 100 3.59 4.28 -2.66
CA PHE A 100 3.82 4.48 -4.09
C PHE A 100 2.50 4.68 -4.82
N GLU A 101 2.42 5.72 -5.66
CA GLU A 101 1.25 5.99 -6.48
C GLU A 101 1.69 6.54 -7.85
N ASN A 102 1.17 5.94 -8.93
CA ASN A 102 1.52 6.31 -10.29
C ASN A 102 0.48 7.24 -10.96
N SER A 103 -0.62 7.51 -10.28
CA SER A 103 -1.68 8.41 -10.74
C SER A 103 -1.47 9.81 -10.16
N PRO A 104 -1.31 10.86 -11.00
CA PRO A 104 -0.92 12.19 -10.52
C PRO A 104 -1.89 12.80 -9.49
N LEU A 105 -3.20 12.73 -9.73
CA LEU A 105 -4.20 13.33 -8.85
C LEU A 105 -4.29 12.63 -7.49
N PRO A 106 -4.42 11.29 -7.40
CA PRO A 106 -4.35 10.58 -6.13
C PRO A 106 -3.05 10.85 -5.37
N PHE A 107 -1.90 10.85 -6.07
CA PHE A 107 -0.62 11.17 -5.46
C PHE A 107 -0.58 12.57 -4.83
N LEU A 108 -0.95 13.61 -5.59
CA LEU A 108 -0.97 14.99 -5.09
C LEU A 108 -1.89 15.13 -3.87
N PHE A 109 -3.06 14.50 -3.94
CA PHE A 109 -4.02 14.51 -2.84
C PHE A 109 -3.48 13.79 -1.60
N SER A 110 -2.89 12.60 -1.78
CA SER A 110 -2.30 11.85 -0.66
C SER A 110 -1.14 12.59 -0.01
N ALA A 111 -0.26 13.20 -0.81
CA ALA A 111 0.86 14.01 -0.33
C ALA A 111 0.39 15.24 0.47
N LEU A 112 -0.62 15.96 -0.06
CA LEU A 112 -1.22 17.10 0.63
C LEU A 112 -1.88 16.66 1.95
N ARG A 113 -2.61 15.57 1.93
CA ARG A 113 -3.27 14.99 3.11
C ARG A 113 -2.28 14.60 4.20
N ALA A 114 -1.16 13.98 3.84
CA ALA A 114 -0.10 13.65 4.79
C ALA A 114 0.49 14.92 5.41
N ARG A 115 0.73 15.95 4.61
CA ARG A 115 1.24 17.24 5.09
C ARG A 115 0.27 17.92 6.06
N ILE A 116 -1.02 17.96 5.73
CA ILE A 116 -2.05 18.54 6.60
C ILE A 116 -2.22 17.74 7.90
N SER A 117 -2.09 16.41 7.83
CA SER A 117 -2.20 15.55 9.01
C SER A 117 -1.02 15.66 9.98
N GLY A 118 0.03 16.42 9.63
CA GLY A 118 1.24 16.57 10.45
C GLY A 118 2.06 15.28 10.59
N CYS A 119 1.80 14.27 9.77
CA CYS A 119 2.40 12.97 9.90
C CYS A 119 3.73 12.88 9.14
N SER A 120 4.84 13.24 9.78
CA SER A 120 6.20 13.23 9.20
C SER A 120 6.74 11.83 8.87
N ARG A 121 6.07 10.78 9.38
CA ARG A 121 6.47 9.38 9.18
C ARG A 121 5.95 8.76 7.88
N ILE A 122 5.11 9.49 7.13
CA ILE A 122 4.62 9.06 5.82
C ILE A 122 5.37 9.81 4.73
N ARG A 123 5.80 9.07 3.74
CA ARG A 123 6.38 9.62 2.53
C ARG A 123 5.70 9.04 1.31
N PHE A 124 4.92 9.86 0.58
CA PHE A 124 4.40 9.43 -0.72
C PHE A 124 5.42 9.68 -1.82
N ARG A 125 5.56 8.70 -2.73
CA ARG A 125 6.42 8.76 -3.91
C ARG A 125 5.57 8.61 -5.17
N PHE A 126 5.71 9.57 -6.07
CA PHE A 126 5.13 9.45 -7.40
C PHE A 126 5.96 8.46 -8.23
N GLY A 127 5.33 7.38 -8.64
CA GLY A 127 6.01 6.36 -9.44
C GLY A 127 5.39 4.97 -9.34
N ASP A 128 6.00 4.08 -10.07
CA ASP A 128 5.61 2.68 -10.15
C ASP A 128 6.30 1.87 -9.04
N TYR A 129 5.52 1.24 -8.18
CA TYR A 129 6.02 0.40 -7.09
C TYR A 129 6.90 -0.77 -7.60
N ARG A 130 6.70 -1.24 -8.84
CA ARG A 130 7.48 -2.31 -9.48
C ARG A 130 8.96 -1.94 -9.71
N LYS A 131 9.29 -0.66 -9.61
CA LYS A 131 10.67 -0.13 -9.71
C LYS A 131 11.24 0.28 -8.35
N ALA A 132 10.49 0.04 -7.28
CA ALA A 132 10.90 0.40 -5.94
C ALA A 132 11.75 -0.71 -5.32
N ASP A 133 12.70 -0.32 -4.51
CA ASP A 133 13.45 -1.26 -3.67
C ASP A 133 12.59 -1.66 -2.46
N PHE A 134 12.25 -2.93 -2.37
CA PHE A 134 11.48 -3.51 -1.26
C PHE A 134 12.37 -4.22 -0.23
N SER A 135 13.68 -4.26 -0.46
CA SER A 135 14.63 -5.00 0.38
C SER A 135 14.66 -4.55 1.85
N TYR A 136 14.22 -3.32 2.12
CA TYR A 136 14.16 -2.77 3.49
C TYR A 136 12.78 -2.91 4.14
N ALA A 137 11.76 -3.35 3.41
CA ALA A 137 10.39 -3.44 3.92
C ALA A 137 10.25 -4.57 4.95
N ASP A 138 9.58 -4.27 6.05
CA ASP A 138 9.17 -5.28 7.04
C ASP A 138 7.74 -5.75 6.73
N ILE A 139 6.89 -4.84 6.24
CA ILE A 139 5.50 -5.13 5.87
C ILE A 139 5.19 -4.47 4.52
N ILE A 140 4.49 -5.17 3.64
CA ILE A 140 3.93 -4.62 2.40
C ILE A 140 2.41 -4.67 2.50
N VAL A 141 1.76 -3.55 2.21
CA VAL A 141 0.31 -3.44 2.16
C VAL A 141 -0.11 -3.13 0.73
N ALA A 142 -1.08 -3.86 0.19
CA ALA A 142 -1.49 -3.71 -1.20
C ALA A 142 -3.01 -3.80 -1.38
N TYR A 143 -3.54 -2.95 -2.26
CA TYR A 143 -4.88 -3.09 -2.84
C TYR A 143 -4.74 -2.84 -4.35
N LEU A 144 -4.35 -3.88 -5.04
CA LEU A 144 -4.05 -3.85 -6.46
C LEU A 144 -5.01 -4.76 -7.21
N PHE A 145 -5.24 -4.47 -8.50
CA PHE A 145 -5.96 -5.34 -9.41
C PHE A 145 -5.20 -6.67 -9.63
N PRO A 146 -5.83 -7.79 -10.08
CA PRO A 146 -5.16 -9.09 -10.22
C PRO A 146 -3.82 -9.05 -10.96
N LYS A 147 -3.74 -8.30 -12.07
CA LYS A 147 -2.46 -8.11 -12.77
C LYS A 147 -1.41 -7.42 -11.90
N GLY A 148 -1.80 -6.39 -11.15
CA GLY A 148 -0.90 -5.70 -10.21
C GLY A 148 -0.44 -6.61 -9.07
N MET A 149 -1.29 -7.54 -8.63
CA MET A 149 -0.91 -8.55 -7.64
C MET A 149 0.10 -9.56 -8.20
N CYS A 150 -0.04 -9.96 -9.49
CA CYS A 150 0.96 -10.78 -10.17
C CYS A 150 2.31 -10.03 -10.27
N ASP A 151 2.27 -8.78 -10.71
CA ASP A 151 3.47 -7.94 -10.83
C ASP A 151 4.15 -7.75 -9.46
N LEU A 152 3.36 -7.58 -8.38
CA LEU A 152 3.86 -7.46 -7.01
C LEU A 152 4.52 -8.76 -6.54
N ALA A 153 3.89 -9.91 -6.78
CA ALA A 153 4.44 -11.21 -6.42
C ALA A 153 5.80 -11.46 -7.09
N GLN A 154 5.89 -11.24 -8.40
CA GLN A 154 7.14 -11.38 -9.17
C GLN A 154 8.23 -10.42 -8.66
N HIS A 155 7.87 -9.18 -8.32
CA HIS A 155 8.82 -8.21 -7.80
C HIS A 155 9.38 -8.63 -6.44
N ILE A 156 8.52 -9.08 -5.52
CA ILE A 156 8.95 -9.58 -4.21
C ILE A 156 9.83 -10.83 -4.36
N GLU A 157 9.45 -11.76 -5.22
CA GLU A 157 10.23 -12.97 -5.50
C GLU A 157 11.65 -12.63 -5.98
N SER A 158 11.79 -11.69 -6.91
CA SER A 158 13.09 -11.25 -7.43
C SER A 158 14.00 -10.61 -6.37
N GLU A 159 13.43 -10.07 -5.29
CA GLU A 159 14.18 -9.45 -4.19
C GLU A 159 14.38 -10.37 -2.98
N SER A 160 13.64 -11.47 -2.87
CA SER A 160 13.65 -12.40 -1.72
C SER A 160 15.00 -13.07 -1.47
N THR A 161 15.88 -13.12 -2.47
CA THR A 161 17.22 -13.70 -2.33
C THR A 161 18.15 -12.89 -1.42
N LYS A 162 17.74 -11.67 -1.04
CA LYS A 162 18.62 -10.73 -0.32
C LYS A 162 18.35 -10.60 1.18
N ARG A 163 17.15 -10.94 1.65
CA ARG A 163 16.73 -10.77 3.06
C ARG A 163 15.49 -11.62 3.36
N LYS A 164 15.17 -11.80 4.67
CA LYS A 164 13.88 -12.34 5.11
C LYS A 164 12.74 -11.57 4.40
N PRO A 165 11.86 -12.27 3.70
CA PRO A 165 10.79 -11.62 2.98
C PRO A 165 9.82 -10.87 3.91
N PRO A 166 9.24 -9.75 3.45
CA PRO A 166 8.30 -8.97 4.24
C PRO A 166 6.98 -9.70 4.44
N THR A 167 6.29 -9.39 5.53
CA THR A 167 4.86 -9.76 5.65
C THR A 167 4.05 -8.99 4.62
N ILE A 168 3.17 -9.70 3.88
CA ILE A 168 2.33 -9.08 2.87
C ILE A 168 0.88 -9.09 3.35
N ILE A 169 0.21 -7.95 3.24
CA ILE A 169 -1.20 -7.80 3.57
C ILE A 169 -1.92 -7.25 2.34
N SER A 170 -2.77 -8.06 1.73
CA SER A 170 -3.51 -7.63 0.55
C SER A 170 -5.02 -7.57 0.80
N ASN A 171 -5.67 -6.60 0.16
CA ASN A 171 -7.12 -6.45 0.18
C ASN A 171 -7.74 -6.99 -1.11
N THR A 172 -8.83 -7.73 -0.99
CA THR A 172 -9.68 -8.26 -2.06
C THR A 172 -9.02 -9.33 -2.93
N PHE A 173 -7.79 -9.12 -3.36
CA PHE A 173 -7.11 -10.04 -4.29
C PHE A 173 -5.94 -10.74 -3.58
N ALA A 174 -5.92 -12.06 -3.71
CA ALA A 174 -4.82 -12.88 -3.22
C ALA A 174 -3.56 -12.72 -4.09
N LEU A 175 -2.41 -13.02 -3.53
CA LEU A 175 -1.18 -13.17 -4.30
C LEU A 175 -1.24 -14.49 -5.10
N PRO A 176 -1.02 -14.45 -6.41
CA PRO A 176 -1.02 -15.65 -7.23
C PRO A 176 0.10 -16.61 -6.80
N GLY A 177 -0.21 -17.91 -6.80
CA GLY A 177 0.75 -18.95 -6.46
C GLY A 177 1.10 -19.08 -4.98
N LEU A 178 0.54 -18.23 -4.10
CA LEU A 178 0.81 -18.25 -2.68
C LEU A 178 -0.41 -18.58 -1.85
N GLN A 179 -0.25 -19.43 -0.85
CA GLN A 179 -1.29 -19.69 0.15
C GLN A 179 -1.17 -18.67 1.27
N PRO A 180 -2.26 -17.94 1.62
CA PRO A 180 -2.23 -17.01 2.74
C PRO A 180 -2.20 -17.77 4.07
N ASP A 181 -1.41 -17.31 5.02
CA ASP A 181 -1.45 -17.81 6.41
C ASP A 181 -2.78 -17.48 7.08
N ARG A 182 -3.37 -16.34 6.70
CA ARG A 182 -4.66 -15.90 7.24
C ARG A 182 -5.51 -15.26 6.14
N LYS A 183 -6.80 -15.62 6.12
CA LYS A 183 -7.82 -14.99 5.29
C LYS A 183 -8.94 -14.48 6.20
N LEU A 184 -9.16 -13.18 6.23
CA LEU A 184 -10.13 -12.52 7.09
C LEU A 184 -11.17 -11.80 6.23
N GLN A 185 -12.43 -11.79 6.67
CA GLN A 185 -13.50 -11.06 5.98
C GLN A 185 -13.67 -9.68 6.60
N SER A 186 -13.74 -8.64 5.75
CA SER A 186 -13.91 -7.26 6.21
C SER A 186 -15.29 -6.98 6.80
N GLY A 187 -16.28 -7.84 6.50
CA GLY A 187 -17.66 -7.66 6.93
C GLY A 187 -18.34 -6.43 6.30
N ASP A 188 -17.82 -5.93 5.19
CA ASP A 188 -18.47 -4.93 4.34
C ASP A 188 -19.46 -5.58 3.36
N ALA A 189 -20.27 -4.77 2.68
CA ALA A 189 -21.24 -5.27 1.70
C ALA A 189 -20.57 -5.98 0.50
N ALA A 190 -19.31 -5.65 0.21
CA ALA A 190 -18.52 -6.26 -0.85
C ALA A 190 -17.86 -7.57 -0.40
N LEU A 191 -17.98 -7.95 0.90
CA LEU A 191 -17.33 -9.12 1.49
C LEU A 191 -15.83 -9.21 1.15
N SER A 192 -15.17 -8.07 1.06
CA SER A 192 -13.77 -7.97 0.63
C SER A 192 -12.85 -8.72 1.60
N PRO A 193 -12.20 -9.81 1.18
CA PRO A 193 -11.27 -10.52 2.03
C PRO A 193 -9.96 -9.73 2.19
N VAL A 194 -9.35 -9.87 3.36
CA VAL A 194 -7.96 -9.45 3.60
C VAL A 194 -7.12 -10.69 3.77
N TYR A 195 -6.06 -10.79 3.00
CA TYR A 195 -5.12 -11.89 3.02
C TYR A 195 -3.82 -11.46 3.70
N VAL A 196 -3.25 -12.31 4.54
CA VAL A 196 -1.99 -12.06 5.24
C VAL A 196 -1.03 -13.21 4.95
N TYR A 197 0.19 -12.87 4.56
CA TYR A 197 1.28 -13.79 4.24
C TYR A 197 2.48 -13.45 5.11
N CYS A 198 2.72 -14.24 6.16
CA CYS A 198 3.76 -13.98 7.17
C CYS A 198 5.07 -14.75 6.92
N SER A 199 5.00 -15.83 6.18
CA SER A 199 6.14 -16.71 5.90
C SER A 199 6.29 -16.90 4.40
N PRO A 200 7.40 -16.49 3.86
CA PRO A 200 7.63 -16.57 2.42
C PRO A 200 8.39 -17.80 1.95
N ASP A 201 8.49 -18.81 2.77
CA ASP A 201 9.07 -20.11 2.34
C ASP A 201 8.28 -20.76 1.19
N VAL A 202 7.17 -20.15 0.78
CA VAL A 202 6.24 -20.66 -0.24
C VAL A 202 6.62 -20.26 -1.68
N PHE A 203 7.59 -19.34 -1.88
CA PHE A 203 8.04 -19.00 -3.24
C PHE A 203 8.86 -20.13 -3.93
N ILE A 204 9.17 -21.24 -3.22
CA ILE A 204 10.16 -22.21 -3.68
C ILE A 204 9.54 -23.44 -4.41
N GLU A 205 8.22 -23.70 -4.30
CA GLU A 205 7.67 -24.99 -4.77
C GLU A 205 6.90 -24.99 -6.11
N THR A 206 6.77 -23.90 -6.85
CA THR A 206 5.96 -23.90 -8.09
C THR A 206 6.75 -23.80 -9.40
N THR A 207 8.08 -23.98 -9.40
CA THR A 207 8.89 -23.92 -10.64
C THR A 207 9.19 -25.27 -11.28
N HIS A 208 8.58 -26.37 -10.83
CA HIS A 208 8.72 -27.69 -11.49
C HIS A 208 7.37 -28.40 -11.62
N SER A 209 6.61 -28.05 -12.67
CA SER A 209 5.63 -28.96 -13.29
C SER A 209 5.33 -28.47 -14.71
#